data_74061fee035288951486023dfb1f04cc
#
_entry.id   74061fee035288951486023dfb1f04cc
#
_cell.length_a   1.000
_cell.length_b   1.000
_cell.length_c   1.000
_cell.angle_alpha   90.00
_cell.angle_beta   90.00
_cell.angle_gamma   90.00
#
_symmetry.space_group_name_H-M   'P 1'
#
loop_
_entity.id
_entity.type
_entity.pdbx_description
1 polymer ?
#
loop_
_entity_poly.entity_id
_entity_poly.type
_entity_poly.pdbx_seq_one_letter_code
_entity_poly.pdbx_strand_id
1 'polypeptide(L)'
;MLQFSIKHFNELTTLELYSLLSLRAEVFVVEQCCAYQDCDHKDQNSYHLLGYDRNELVAYARLLPVGMSYEHYCSIGRVATSLNARNKGYGKQLMIEAIRFCDHHFSNGIKISAQAYLEKFYQALGFITVSTPYLEDDIPHIAMIKEKQL
;
A
#
# COMPACT_ATOMS: atom_id res chain seq x y z
N MET A 1 -18.04 6.07 -4.25
CA MET A 1 -16.76 6.55 -4.80
C MET A 1 -15.86 7.02 -3.67
N LEU A 2 -14.60 6.66 -3.70
CA LEU A 2 -13.67 7.07 -2.68
C LEU A 2 -13.21 8.51 -2.85
N GLN A 3 -13.05 9.18 -1.73
CA GLN A 3 -12.32 10.44 -1.66
C GLN A 3 -10.94 10.17 -1.08
N PHE A 4 -9.90 10.70 -1.74
CA PHE A 4 -8.53 10.42 -1.37
C PHE A 4 -7.86 11.63 -0.74
N SER A 5 -6.97 11.35 0.22
CA SER A 5 -6.07 12.32 0.83
C SER A 5 -4.70 11.67 0.94
N ILE A 6 -3.66 12.38 0.52
CA ILE A 6 -2.28 11.89 0.65
C ILE A 6 -1.50 12.87 1.51
N LYS A 7 -0.93 12.38 2.61
CA LYS A 7 -0.20 13.22 3.57
C LYS A 7 1.10 12.54 3.97
N HIS A 8 2.15 13.34 4.12
CA HIS A 8 3.34 12.89 4.83
C HIS A 8 2.99 12.69 6.31
N PHE A 9 3.73 11.82 6.99
CA PHE A 9 3.46 11.49 8.39
C PHE A 9 3.25 12.74 9.25
N ASN A 10 4.09 13.75 9.08
CA ASN A 10 4.05 14.98 9.89
C ASN A 10 2.79 15.83 9.63
N GLU A 11 2.08 15.59 8.55
CA GLU A 11 0.85 16.28 8.19
C GLU A 11 -0.40 15.58 8.69
N LEU A 12 -0.27 14.33 9.17
CA LEU A 12 -1.40 13.57 9.69
C LEU A 12 -1.87 14.15 11.02
N THR A 13 -3.19 14.22 11.19
CA THR A 13 -3.77 14.47 12.51
C THR A 13 -3.64 13.21 13.37
N THR A 14 -3.74 13.35 14.69
CA THR A 14 -3.72 12.19 15.57
C THR A 14 -4.87 11.23 15.28
N LEU A 15 -6.04 11.75 14.90
CA LEU A 15 -7.18 10.91 14.53
C LEU A 15 -6.93 10.15 13.24
N GLU A 16 -6.36 10.80 12.22
CA GLU A 16 -6.00 10.14 10.97
C GLU A 16 -4.99 9.02 11.22
N LEU A 17 -3.97 9.29 12.02
CA LEU A 17 -2.96 8.29 12.35
C LEU A 17 -3.59 7.11 13.10
N TYR A 18 -4.42 7.37 14.10
CA TYR A 18 -5.09 6.32 14.84
C TYR A 18 -5.96 5.47 13.91
N SER A 19 -6.71 6.11 13.02
CA SER A 19 -7.63 5.41 12.10
C SER A 19 -6.88 4.52 11.11
N LEU A 20 -5.78 5.01 10.54
CA LEU A 20 -5.01 4.19 9.59
C LEU A 20 -4.33 3.00 10.29
N LEU A 21 -3.80 3.20 11.49
CA LEU A 21 -3.19 2.10 12.24
C LEU A 21 -4.23 1.07 12.66
N SER A 22 -5.43 1.51 13.02
CA SER A 22 -6.55 0.62 13.34
C SER A 22 -6.95 -0.24 12.14
N LEU A 23 -7.06 0.36 10.96
CA LEU A 23 -7.37 -0.37 9.73
C LEU A 23 -6.27 -1.38 9.40
N ARG A 24 -5.02 -1.00 9.52
CA ARG A 24 -3.88 -1.90 9.28
C ARG A 24 -3.91 -3.09 10.23
N ALA A 25 -4.15 -2.85 11.51
CA ALA A 25 -4.23 -3.94 12.49
C ALA A 25 -5.39 -4.89 12.18
N GLU A 26 -6.54 -4.35 11.79
CA GLU A 26 -7.71 -5.15 11.44
C GLU A 26 -7.40 -6.09 10.26
N VAL A 27 -6.78 -5.57 9.20
CA VAL A 27 -6.55 -6.34 7.98
C VAL A 27 -5.34 -7.27 8.10
N PHE A 28 -4.22 -6.78 8.63
CA PHE A 28 -2.96 -7.52 8.55
C PHE A 28 -2.69 -8.40 9.77
N VAL A 29 -3.25 -8.06 10.92
CA VAL A 29 -3.03 -8.82 12.15
C VAL A 29 -4.25 -9.67 12.49
N VAL A 30 -5.40 -9.05 12.66
CA VAL A 30 -6.59 -9.74 13.12
C VAL A 30 -7.16 -10.66 12.04
N GLU A 31 -7.44 -10.13 10.87
CA GLU A 31 -8.05 -10.89 9.78
C GLU A 31 -7.13 -12.00 9.26
N GLN A 32 -5.85 -11.70 9.07
CA GLN A 32 -4.89 -12.68 8.55
C GLN A 32 -4.38 -13.64 9.62
N CYS A 33 -4.79 -13.46 10.86
CA CYS A 33 -4.33 -14.28 11.99
C CYS A 33 -2.80 -14.34 12.05
N CYS A 34 -2.15 -13.21 11.81
CA CYS A 34 -0.70 -13.09 11.72
C CYS A 34 -0.18 -12.23 12.85
N ALA A 35 0.45 -12.83 13.83
CA ALA A 35 1.00 -12.10 14.97
C ALA A 35 2.37 -11.53 14.60
N TYR A 36 2.40 -10.25 14.20
CA TYR A 36 3.64 -9.54 13.91
C TYR A 36 3.51 -8.06 14.30
N GLN A 37 4.64 -7.39 14.39
CA GLN A 37 4.66 -5.97 14.71
C GLN A 37 4.43 -5.15 13.43
N ASP A 38 3.21 -4.65 13.25
CA ASP A 38 2.84 -3.87 12.07
C ASP A 38 3.57 -2.52 11.99
N CYS A 39 3.76 -1.86 13.13
CA CYS A 39 4.52 -0.61 13.18
C CYS A 39 6.01 -0.93 13.08
N ASP A 40 6.62 -0.59 11.95
CA ASP A 40 7.98 -0.98 11.58
C ASP A 40 8.96 0.19 11.52
N HIS A 41 8.57 1.35 12.07
CA HIS A 41 9.36 2.59 12.09
C HIS A 41 9.61 3.20 10.70
N LYS A 42 8.89 2.76 9.67
CA LYS A 42 8.95 3.36 8.34
C LYS A 42 7.85 4.38 8.10
N ASP A 43 6.84 4.41 8.96
CA ASP A 43 5.68 5.30 8.79
C ASP A 43 6.09 6.77 8.87
N GLN A 44 7.03 7.10 9.76
CA GLN A 44 7.43 8.47 10.02
C GLN A 44 8.04 9.17 8.81
N ASN A 45 8.63 8.42 7.90
CA ASN A 45 9.28 8.95 6.70
C ASN A 45 8.51 8.61 5.41
N SER A 46 7.27 8.17 5.54
CA SER A 46 6.44 7.76 4.42
C SER A 46 5.31 8.74 4.16
N TYR A 47 4.74 8.63 2.96
CA TYR A 47 3.45 9.25 2.65
C TYR A 47 2.35 8.22 2.90
N HIS A 48 1.17 8.73 3.26
CA HIS A 48 0.03 7.91 3.63
C HIS A 48 -1.16 8.28 2.76
N LEU A 49 -1.64 7.31 2.00
CA LEU A 49 -2.82 7.47 1.15
C LEU A 49 -4.04 6.96 1.89
N LEU A 50 -4.96 7.88 2.15
CA LEU A 50 -6.18 7.64 2.90
C LEU A 50 -7.37 7.66 1.95
N GLY A 51 -8.15 6.60 1.91
CA GLY A 51 -9.35 6.51 1.10
C GLY A 51 -10.61 6.48 1.96
N TYR A 52 -11.48 7.46 1.76
CA TYR A 52 -12.70 7.62 2.55
C TYR A 52 -13.94 7.33 1.72
N ASP A 53 -14.87 6.61 2.31
CA ASP A 53 -16.22 6.45 1.82
C ASP A 53 -17.16 7.04 2.88
N ARG A 54 -17.87 8.12 2.53
CA ARG A 54 -18.78 8.80 3.45
C ARG A 54 -18.14 9.17 4.80
N ASN A 55 -16.96 9.77 4.73
CA ASN A 55 -16.17 10.21 5.88
C ASN A 55 -15.64 9.08 6.77
N GLU A 56 -15.73 7.82 6.33
CA GLU A 56 -15.13 6.69 7.01
C GLU A 56 -13.88 6.22 6.25
N LEU A 57 -12.78 6.01 6.96
CA LEU A 57 -11.56 5.48 6.37
C LEU A 57 -11.75 3.99 6.07
N VAL A 58 -11.78 3.64 4.79
CA VAL A 58 -12.05 2.27 4.33
C VAL A 58 -10.92 1.68 3.50
N ALA A 59 -9.99 2.50 3.04
CA ALA A 59 -8.88 2.04 2.20
C ALA A 59 -7.62 2.82 2.53
N TYR A 60 -6.47 2.16 2.43
CA TYR A 60 -5.20 2.75 2.83
C TYR A 60 -4.05 2.13 2.04
N ALA A 61 -3.03 2.93 1.75
CA ALA A 61 -1.74 2.45 1.26
C ALA A 61 -0.62 3.33 1.80
N ARG A 62 0.53 2.72 2.03
CA ARG A 62 1.74 3.44 2.42
C ARG A 62 2.65 3.61 1.21
N LEU A 63 3.08 4.84 0.98
CA LEU A 63 3.93 5.19 -0.16
C LEU A 63 5.32 5.50 0.39
N LEU A 64 6.27 4.63 0.09
CA LEU A 64 7.63 4.69 0.65
C LEU A 64 8.57 5.32 -0.38
N PRO A 65 9.27 6.40 -0.01
CA PRO A 65 10.22 7.06 -0.91
C PRO A 65 11.32 6.11 -1.41
N VAL A 66 11.97 6.52 -2.49
CA VAL A 66 13.13 5.80 -3.06
C VAL A 66 14.20 5.65 -1.98
N GLY A 67 14.75 4.45 -1.89
CA GLY A 67 15.86 4.15 -0.96
C GLY A 67 15.41 3.64 0.40
N MET A 68 14.11 3.67 0.71
CA MET A 68 13.65 3.22 2.02
C MET A 68 13.52 1.69 2.09
N SER A 69 12.80 1.09 1.15
CA SER A 69 12.68 -0.38 1.07
C SER A 69 13.57 -0.96 -0.02
N TYR A 70 13.78 -0.21 -1.09
CA TYR A 70 14.59 -0.61 -2.24
C TYR A 70 15.47 0.56 -2.66
N GLU A 71 16.71 0.24 -3.05
CA GLU A 71 17.72 1.27 -3.32
C GLU A 71 17.32 2.18 -4.48
N HIS A 72 16.72 1.62 -5.54
CA HIS A 72 16.46 2.36 -6.79
C HIS A 72 14.98 2.59 -7.07
N TYR A 73 14.09 2.19 -6.18
CA TYR A 73 12.65 2.27 -6.41
C TYR A 73 11.93 2.84 -5.18
N CYS A 74 10.87 3.59 -5.44
CA CYS A 74 9.87 3.81 -4.39
C CYS A 74 9.02 2.54 -4.25
N SER A 75 8.17 2.49 -3.23
CA SER A 75 7.35 1.31 -2.99
C SER A 75 5.97 1.71 -2.52
N ILE A 76 5.02 0.81 -2.73
CA ILE A 76 3.67 0.90 -2.20
C ILE A 76 3.46 -0.34 -1.35
N GLY A 77 3.15 -0.15 -0.09
CA GLY A 77 2.93 -1.25 0.83
C GLY A 77 1.74 -1.04 1.74
N ARG A 78 1.46 -1.99 2.59
CA ARG A 78 0.33 -1.94 3.54
C ARG A 78 -0.98 -1.58 2.85
N VAL A 79 -1.19 -2.10 1.63
CA VAL A 79 -2.42 -1.87 0.87
C VAL A 79 -3.55 -2.61 1.57
N ALA A 80 -4.54 -1.88 2.05
CA ALA A 80 -5.62 -2.44 2.87
C ALA A 80 -6.96 -1.86 2.47
N THR A 81 -7.97 -2.72 2.45
CA THR A 81 -9.37 -2.31 2.29
C THR A 81 -10.15 -2.95 3.44
N SER A 82 -10.94 -2.14 4.14
CA SER A 82 -11.81 -2.61 5.22
C SER A 82 -12.71 -3.74 4.73
N LEU A 83 -12.92 -4.74 5.58
CA LEU A 83 -13.74 -5.91 5.25
C LEU A 83 -15.13 -5.51 4.73
N ASN A 84 -15.76 -4.52 5.37
CA ASN A 84 -17.09 -4.06 5.00
C ASN A 84 -17.13 -3.27 3.69
N ALA A 85 -15.98 -2.86 3.16
CA ALA A 85 -15.89 -2.04 1.96
C ALA A 85 -15.34 -2.82 0.75
N ARG A 86 -15.21 -4.13 0.86
CA ARG A 86 -14.69 -4.96 -0.23
C ARG A 86 -15.76 -5.21 -1.31
N ASN A 87 -15.28 -5.69 -2.46
CA ASN A 87 -16.10 -6.00 -3.64
C ASN A 87 -16.77 -4.76 -4.26
N LYS A 88 -16.18 -3.57 -4.02
CA LYS A 88 -16.64 -2.30 -4.59
C LYS A 88 -15.61 -1.68 -5.55
N GLY A 89 -14.51 -2.39 -5.83
CA GLY A 89 -13.43 -1.88 -6.68
C GLY A 89 -12.53 -0.86 -6.01
N TYR A 90 -12.58 -0.72 -4.70
CA TYR A 90 -11.80 0.29 -3.97
C TYR A 90 -10.29 0.00 -3.99
N GLY A 91 -9.90 -1.27 -3.98
CA GLY A 91 -8.48 -1.64 -4.08
C GLY A 91 -7.86 -1.16 -5.39
N LYS A 92 -8.57 -1.28 -6.49
CA LYS A 92 -8.12 -0.78 -7.80
C LYS A 92 -8.03 0.73 -7.82
N GLN A 93 -9.06 1.43 -7.32
CA GLN A 93 -9.06 2.90 -7.23
C GLN A 93 -7.89 3.39 -6.38
N LEU A 94 -7.68 2.75 -5.25
CA LEU A 94 -6.58 3.07 -4.33
C LEU A 94 -5.22 2.95 -5.03
N MET A 95 -4.99 1.84 -5.73
CA MET A 95 -3.73 1.59 -6.41
C MET A 95 -3.49 2.55 -7.57
N ILE A 96 -4.54 2.90 -8.33
CA ILE A 96 -4.41 3.88 -9.40
C ILE A 96 -3.94 5.23 -8.82
N GLU A 97 -4.53 5.65 -7.71
CA GLU A 97 -4.13 6.90 -7.05
C GLU A 97 -2.71 6.84 -6.49
N ALA A 98 -2.35 5.71 -5.89
CA ALA A 98 -1.00 5.49 -5.37
C ALA A 98 0.05 5.56 -6.48
N ILE A 99 -0.20 4.90 -7.59
CA ILE A 99 0.70 4.88 -8.74
C ILE A 99 0.85 6.29 -9.32
N ARG A 100 -0.25 7.02 -9.45
CA ARG A 100 -0.22 8.41 -9.95
C ARG A 100 0.66 9.28 -9.07
N PHE A 101 0.51 9.19 -7.75
CA PHE A 101 1.34 9.95 -6.83
C PHE A 101 2.82 9.58 -6.97
N CYS A 102 3.14 8.30 -7.02
CA CYS A 102 4.52 7.85 -7.14
C CYS A 102 5.17 8.33 -8.45
N ASP A 103 4.43 8.28 -9.55
CA ASP A 103 4.93 8.75 -10.85
C ASP A 103 5.23 10.26 -10.85
N HIS A 104 4.48 11.04 -10.07
CA HIS A 104 4.68 12.49 -9.99
C HIS A 104 5.76 12.90 -8.99
N HIS A 105 5.89 12.16 -7.88
CA HIS A 105 6.75 12.57 -6.76
C HIS A 105 8.12 11.91 -6.75
N PHE A 106 8.27 10.76 -7.40
CA PHE A 106 9.52 10.00 -7.36
C PHE A 106 10.08 9.83 -8.75
N SER A 107 11.41 9.82 -8.85
CA SER A 107 12.09 9.81 -10.15
C SER A 107 12.15 8.43 -10.81
N ASN A 108 12.09 7.37 -10.03
CA ASN A 108 12.25 6.00 -10.51
C ASN A 108 10.92 5.26 -10.52
N GLY A 109 10.94 4.02 -11.03
CA GLY A 109 9.77 3.16 -11.00
C GLY A 109 9.36 2.73 -9.60
N ILE A 110 8.38 1.82 -9.53
CA ILE A 110 7.79 1.32 -8.29
C ILE A 110 8.12 -0.16 -8.16
N LYS A 111 8.65 -0.57 -7.00
CA LYS A 111 8.86 -1.98 -6.67
C LYS A 111 8.03 -2.35 -5.46
N ILE A 112 7.33 -3.48 -5.53
CA ILE A 112 6.48 -3.95 -4.45
C ILE A 112 6.78 -5.40 -4.11
N SER A 113 6.46 -5.78 -2.87
CA SER A 113 6.40 -7.16 -2.42
C SER A 113 4.93 -7.52 -2.31
N ALA A 114 4.42 -8.24 -3.31
CA ALA A 114 3.00 -8.55 -3.43
C ALA A 114 2.72 -9.96 -2.93
N GLN A 115 1.58 -10.15 -2.25
CA GLN A 115 1.12 -11.49 -1.96
C GLN A 115 0.89 -12.23 -3.27
N ALA A 116 1.42 -13.45 -3.39
CA ALA A 116 1.49 -14.16 -4.67
C ALA A 116 0.11 -14.36 -5.31
N TYR A 117 -0.94 -14.56 -4.51
CA TYR A 117 -2.28 -14.76 -5.06
C TYR A 117 -2.86 -13.51 -5.74
N LEU A 118 -2.25 -12.34 -5.53
CA LEU A 118 -2.66 -11.07 -6.13
C LEU A 118 -1.86 -10.72 -7.39
N GLU A 119 -1.05 -11.64 -7.90
CA GLU A 119 -0.19 -11.36 -9.07
C GLU A 119 -0.97 -10.79 -10.24
N LYS A 120 -2.10 -11.41 -10.60
CA LYS A 120 -2.92 -10.95 -11.74
C LYS A 120 -3.49 -9.55 -11.51
N PHE A 121 -3.86 -9.24 -10.27
CA PHE A 121 -4.36 -7.93 -9.92
C PHE A 121 -3.31 -6.84 -10.20
N TYR A 122 -2.08 -7.07 -9.77
CA TYR A 122 -1.00 -6.12 -10.00
C TYR A 122 -0.54 -6.08 -11.45
N GLN A 123 -0.55 -7.23 -12.14
CA GLN A 123 -0.23 -7.26 -13.59
C GLN A 123 -1.19 -6.38 -14.38
N ALA A 124 -2.47 -6.39 -14.04
CA ALA A 124 -3.46 -5.55 -14.70
C ALA A 124 -3.20 -4.05 -14.49
N LEU A 125 -2.44 -3.69 -13.46
CA LEU A 125 -2.04 -2.32 -13.17
C LEU A 125 -0.69 -1.94 -13.80
N GLY A 126 -0.05 -2.87 -14.50
CA GLY A 126 1.21 -2.62 -15.21
C GLY A 126 2.46 -3.13 -14.51
N PHE A 127 2.32 -3.87 -13.42
CA PHE A 127 3.47 -4.48 -12.72
C PHE A 127 3.90 -5.77 -13.41
N ILE A 128 5.20 -6.06 -13.34
CA ILE A 128 5.81 -7.27 -13.89
C ILE A 128 6.50 -8.02 -12.76
N THR A 129 6.27 -9.33 -12.68
CA THR A 129 6.94 -10.19 -11.69
C THR A 129 8.42 -10.32 -12.00
N VAL A 130 9.27 -10.08 -10.99
CA VAL A 130 10.73 -10.10 -11.15
C VAL A 130 11.43 -11.06 -10.19
N SER A 131 10.69 -11.88 -9.46
CA SER A 131 11.26 -12.88 -8.56
C SER A 131 10.48 -14.18 -8.59
N THR A 132 11.10 -15.25 -8.07
CA THR A 132 10.37 -16.45 -7.66
C THR A 132 9.62 -16.18 -6.36
N PRO A 133 8.60 -16.97 -6.02
CA PRO A 133 7.90 -16.81 -4.74
C PRO A 133 8.83 -16.99 -3.53
N TYR A 134 8.60 -16.20 -2.49
CA TYR A 134 9.28 -16.29 -1.22
C TYR A 134 8.27 -16.08 -0.08
N LEU A 135 8.62 -16.51 1.11
CA LEU A 135 7.75 -16.33 2.28
C LEU A 135 8.06 -15.01 2.98
N GLU A 136 7.00 -14.28 3.29
CA GLU A 136 7.04 -13.08 4.12
C GLU A 136 5.91 -13.22 5.13
N ASP A 137 6.25 -13.30 6.42
CA ASP A 137 5.28 -13.60 7.49
C ASP A 137 4.49 -14.88 7.19
N ASP A 138 5.18 -15.92 6.70
CA ASP A 138 4.62 -17.22 6.31
C ASP A 138 3.58 -17.18 5.18
N ILE A 139 3.48 -16.06 4.48
CA ILE A 139 2.59 -15.90 3.32
C ILE A 139 3.44 -15.82 2.05
N PRO A 140 3.12 -16.59 0.99
CA PRO A 140 3.87 -16.49 -0.28
C PRO A 140 3.74 -15.11 -0.90
N HIS A 141 4.88 -14.53 -1.23
CA HIS A 141 5.01 -13.21 -1.88
C HIS A 141 5.85 -13.30 -3.13
N ILE A 142 5.72 -12.32 -4.00
CA ILE A 142 6.57 -12.12 -5.19
C ILE A 142 6.99 -10.65 -5.25
N ALA A 143 8.18 -10.41 -5.78
CA ALA A 143 8.61 -9.04 -6.09
C ALA A 143 8.09 -8.67 -7.48
N MET A 144 7.54 -7.47 -7.59
CA MET A 144 7.02 -6.93 -8.84
C MET A 144 7.50 -5.51 -9.05
N ILE A 145 7.72 -5.13 -10.31
CA ILE A 145 8.18 -3.79 -10.69
C ILE A 145 7.25 -3.20 -11.74
N LYS A 146 6.97 -1.92 -11.59
CA LYS A 146 6.34 -1.11 -12.62
C LYS A 146 7.29 0.03 -12.95
N GLU A 147 7.79 0.04 -14.19
CA GLU A 147 8.66 1.11 -14.64
C GLU A 147 7.87 2.42 -14.77
N LYS A 148 8.56 3.53 -14.56
CA LYS A 148 7.93 4.84 -14.69
C LYS A 148 7.55 5.09 -16.14
N GLN A 149 6.33 5.53 -16.37
CA GLN A 149 5.90 5.95 -17.70
C GLN A 149 6.37 7.38 -17.96
N LEU A 150 6.96 7.57 -19.14
CA LEU A 150 7.44 8.87 -19.60
C LEU A 150 6.28 9.70 -20.19
#